data_e5058ac531ef844ffbefe9900ecc0da5
#
_entry.id   e5058ac531ef844ffbefe9900ecc0da5
#
_cell.length_a   1.000
_cell.length_b   1.000
_cell.length_c   1.000
_cell.angle_alpha   90.00
_cell.angle_beta   90.00
_cell.angle_gamma   90.00
#
_symmetry.space_group_name_H-M   'P 1'
#
loop_
_entity.id
_entity.type
_entity.pdbx_description
1 polymer ?
#
loop_
_entity_poly.entity_id
_entity_poly.type
_entity_poly.pdbx_seq_one_letter_code
_entity_poly.pdbx_strand_id
1 'polypeptide(L)'
;FQAEDGIRDVERSRGLGDVYKRQGLKNGDTACSAIKQIASGRFGVTPEYLRSGKQLEIKMAQGAKPGEGGQLPGPKVDSYIAKLRNSKPGVALISPPPHHDIYSIEDLAQLIHDLHQVHPKAKVSVKLVSEIGIGTIAAGVSKANADVIQISGHDGGTGASPLSSIKHAGLPWELGVAEVHKSLLENNLRERVILRTDGGLKTGWDVVIAALLGAEEYGFGSVAMIAEGCIMARVCHTNKCPVGVATQKEELRKRFKGIPENVVNFFLFIAEEVRQIMSSIGVSNMEELIGNQEFLSARNIDLPKTSNIDLSSLVNEHSTPDRSWLKHLKTAHSNGSVLEDEFLSDTKFIDSIKNHEILTKEIEIKNTDRSVCAKISGEIAELHGNTGFNGELNLNFKGYAGQSFGAFLLKGMNVQLIGEANDYVCKGMNGGILTIIPPKISEISSEQVILGNTCLYGATGGKLFALGKSGERFAVRNSGATAVTEGAGDHCCEYMTGGKVVILGSTGRNIGAGTVSYTHLTLPTICSVDLGG
;
A
#
# COMPACT_ATOMS: atom_id res chain seq x y z
N PHE A 1 -23.56 -4.51 5.12
CA PHE A 1 -23.03 -3.28 5.68
C PHE A 1 -22.19 -3.62 6.91
N GLN A 2 -20.87 -3.77 6.77
CA GLN A 2 -19.98 -3.99 7.90
C GLN A 2 -19.41 -2.63 8.34
N ALA A 3 -20.26 -1.82 8.95
CA ALA A 3 -19.90 -0.48 9.42
C ALA A 3 -18.74 -0.51 10.45
N GLU A 4 -18.65 -1.56 11.25
CA GLU A 4 -17.60 -1.70 12.27
C GLU A 4 -16.20 -1.86 11.70
N ASP A 5 -16.03 -2.60 10.60
CA ASP A 5 -14.71 -2.82 9.98
C ASP A 5 -14.22 -1.55 9.26
N GLY A 6 -15.10 -0.82 8.56
CA GLY A 6 -14.76 0.43 7.87
C GLY A 6 -14.40 1.59 8.80
N ILE A 7 -15.00 1.64 9.99
CA ILE A 7 -14.73 2.66 11.01
C ILE A 7 -13.33 2.53 11.58
N ARG A 8 -12.84 1.30 11.75
CA ARG A 8 -11.52 1.00 12.31
C ARG A 8 -10.36 1.44 11.40
N ASP A 9 -10.58 1.52 10.09
CA ASP A 9 -9.54 1.89 9.13
C ASP A 9 -9.23 3.38 9.09
N VAL A 10 -10.21 4.22 9.33
CA VAL A 10 -10.03 5.68 9.41
C VAL A 10 -9.16 6.09 10.60
N GLU A 11 -9.20 5.33 11.68
CA GLU A 11 -8.52 5.65 12.93
C GLU A 11 -7.00 5.50 12.88
N ARG A 12 -6.48 4.55 12.10
CA ARG A 12 -5.03 4.25 12.09
C ARG A 12 -4.21 5.13 11.16
N SER A 13 -4.77 5.55 10.06
CA SER A 13 -4.07 6.45 9.15
C SER A 13 -3.78 7.82 9.79
N ARG A 14 -4.38 8.11 10.95
CA ARG A 14 -4.36 9.42 11.60
C ARG A 14 -3.95 9.46 13.08
N GLY A 15 -3.46 8.36 13.63
CA GLY A 15 -2.99 8.32 15.03
C GLY A 15 -4.08 8.12 16.08
N LEU A 16 -5.27 7.70 15.69
CA LEU A 16 -6.40 7.41 16.61
C LEU A 16 -6.32 6.04 17.29
N GLY A 17 -5.42 5.15 16.87
CA GLY A 17 -5.25 3.82 17.45
C GLY A 17 -4.99 3.77 18.97
N ASP A 18 -4.70 4.91 19.60
CA ASP A 18 -4.55 5.01 21.06
C ASP A 18 -5.86 5.20 21.83
N VAL A 19 -6.95 5.60 21.15
CA VAL A 19 -8.24 5.82 21.82
C VAL A 19 -8.83 4.49 22.29
N TYR A 20 -8.71 3.44 21.49
CA TYR A 20 -9.16 2.09 21.86
C TYR A 20 -8.37 1.50 23.04
N LYS A 21 -7.08 1.77 23.14
CA LYS A 21 -6.28 1.33 24.29
C LYS A 21 -6.74 1.92 25.62
N ARG A 22 -7.42 3.07 25.60
CA ARG A 22 -7.92 3.75 26.80
C ARG A 22 -9.29 3.26 27.26
N GLN A 23 -10.12 2.74 26.35
CA GLN A 23 -11.49 2.32 26.66
C GLN A 23 -11.63 0.82 26.95
N GLY A 24 -10.55 0.03 26.78
CA GLY A 24 -10.60 -1.42 26.80
C GLY A 24 -11.30 -1.99 25.57
N LEU A 25 -10.77 -3.07 25.02
CA LEU A 25 -11.41 -3.79 23.91
C LEU A 25 -12.52 -4.68 24.46
N LYS A 26 -13.68 -4.69 23.78
CA LYS A 26 -14.73 -5.70 24.05
C LYS A 26 -14.29 -7.06 23.51
N ASN A 27 -14.88 -8.15 24.01
CA ASN A 27 -14.61 -9.49 23.48
C ASN A 27 -14.90 -9.54 21.97
N GLY A 28 -13.91 -9.99 21.20
CA GLY A 28 -13.99 -10.03 19.73
C GLY A 28 -13.41 -8.82 19.01
N ASP A 29 -13.12 -7.73 19.72
CA ASP A 29 -12.47 -6.56 19.12
C ASP A 29 -10.97 -6.78 18.94
N THR A 30 -10.42 -6.20 17.86
CA THR A 30 -8.98 -6.15 17.63
C THR A 30 -8.50 -4.71 17.63
N ALA A 31 -7.32 -4.45 18.20
CA ALA A 31 -6.66 -3.13 18.09
C ALA A 31 -6.05 -2.89 16.70
N CYS A 32 -6.50 -3.64 15.70
CA CYS A 32 -5.95 -3.68 14.35
C CYS A 32 -6.98 -3.26 13.30
N SER A 33 -6.62 -2.32 12.39
CA SER A 33 -7.46 -2.03 11.24
C SER A 33 -7.46 -3.22 10.26
N ALA A 34 -8.61 -3.45 9.61
CA ALA A 34 -8.78 -4.53 8.63
C ALA A 34 -8.02 -4.23 7.33
N ILE A 35 -7.92 -2.95 6.93
CA ILE A 35 -7.17 -2.52 5.74
C ILE A 35 -5.80 -1.98 6.14
N LYS A 36 -4.73 -2.52 5.55
CA LYS A 36 -3.36 -2.06 5.74
C LYS A 36 -2.87 -1.30 4.52
N GLN A 37 -2.50 -0.05 4.70
CA GLN A 37 -2.06 0.81 3.60
C GLN A 37 -0.56 0.69 3.35
N ILE A 38 -0.20 0.58 2.07
CA ILE A 38 1.16 0.59 1.54
C ILE A 38 1.31 1.87 0.70
N ALA A 39 2.03 2.85 1.24
CA ALA A 39 2.30 4.12 0.56
C ALA A 39 3.70 4.14 -0.05
N SER A 40 4.00 5.16 -0.85
CA SER A 40 5.30 5.33 -1.53
C SER A 40 6.52 5.27 -0.59
N GLY A 41 6.40 5.73 0.64
CA GLY A 41 7.48 5.66 1.64
C GLY A 41 7.69 4.30 2.29
N ARG A 42 6.70 3.43 2.27
CA ARG A 42 6.70 2.08 2.89
C ARG A 42 7.27 2.00 4.31
N PHE A 43 7.12 3.06 5.08
CA PHE A 43 7.60 3.12 6.46
C PHE A 43 6.87 2.10 7.35
N GLY A 44 7.64 1.19 7.95
CA GLY A 44 7.12 0.18 8.87
C GLY A 44 6.24 -0.90 8.22
N VAL A 45 6.33 -1.08 6.90
CA VAL A 45 5.70 -2.21 6.21
C VAL A 45 6.56 -3.45 6.42
N THR A 46 6.08 -4.37 7.24
CA THR A 46 6.75 -5.63 7.59
C THR A 46 5.84 -6.81 7.26
N PRO A 47 6.34 -8.04 7.16
CA PRO A 47 5.50 -9.23 6.95
C PRO A 47 4.37 -9.37 7.98
N GLU A 48 4.64 -9.17 9.26
CA GLU A 48 3.62 -9.20 10.32
C GLU A 48 2.55 -8.10 10.13
N TYR A 49 2.96 -6.88 9.72
CA TYR A 49 2.02 -5.83 9.36
C TYR A 49 1.10 -6.24 8.21
N LEU A 50 1.66 -6.86 7.16
CA LEU A 50 0.89 -7.34 6.03
C LEU A 50 -0.08 -8.47 6.41
N ARG A 51 0.40 -9.46 7.18
CA ARG A 51 -0.42 -10.61 7.63
C ARG A 51 -1.54 -10.20 8.60
N SER A 52 -1.42 -9.06 9.28
CA SER A 52 -2.44 -8.59 10.20
C SER A 52 -3.66 -7.93 9.52
N GLY A 53 -3.64 -7.74 8.20
CA GLY A 53 -4.73 -7.13 7.44
C GLY A 53 -5.66 -8.15 6.78
N LYS A 54 -6.93 -7.79 6.60
CA LYS A 54 -7.87 -8.52 5.71
C LYS A 54 -7.75 -8.02 4.27
N GLN A 55 -7.23 -6.80 4.10
CA GLN A 55 -6.99 -6.15 2.81
C GLN A 55 -5.70 -5.34 2.86
N LEU A 56 -4.95 -5.37 1.76
CA LEU A 56 -3.73 -4.61 1.57
C LEU A 56 -3.99 -3.54 0.50
N GLU A 57 -3.82 -2.27 0.86
CA GLU A 57 -4.11 -1.15 -0.04
C GLU A 57 -2.83 -0.50 -0.55
N ILE A 58 -2.59 -0.58 -1.85
CA ILE A 58 -1.53 0.16 -2.53
C ILE A 58 -2.05 1.58 -2.80
N LYS A 59 -1.52 2.56 -2.08
CA LYS A 59 -1.89 3.96 -2.28
C LYS A 59 -1.00 4.61 -3.33
N MET A 60 -1.52 4.76 -4.55
CA MET A 60 -0.78 5.45 -5.63
C MET A 60 -0.76 6.96 -5.39
N ALA A 61 -1.90 7.55 -5.03
CA ALA A 61 -2.02 8.96 -4.76
C ALA A 61 -3.14 9.25 -3.73
N GLN A 62 -3.37 10.52 -3.43
CA GLN A 62 -4.42 10.98 -2.50
C GLN A 62 -5.26 12.06 -3.16
N GLY A 63 -6.58 11.86 -3.23
CA GLY A 63 -7.50 12.74 -3.95
C GLY A 63 -7.46 14.20 -3.52
N ALA A 64 -7.29 14.47 -2.23
CA ALA A 64 -7.20 15.83 -1.70
C ALA A 64 -5.90 16.58 -2.11
N LYS A 65 -4.90 15.87 -2.61
CA LYS A 65 -3.62 16.44 -3.03
C LYS A 65 -2.92 15.56 -4.08
N PRO A 66 -3.52 15.37 -5.25
CA PRO A 66 -2.90 14.60 -6.32
C PRO A 66 -1.55 15.23 -6.71
N GLY A 67 -0.58 14.39 -7.03
CA GLY A 67 0.78 14.83 -7.38
C GLY A 67 1.68 15.25 -6.21
N GLU A 68 1.15 15.37 -4.98
CA GLU A 68 1.97 15.59 -3.78
C GLU A 68 2.27 14.27 -3.08
N GLY A 69 3.49 14.14 -2.56
CA GLY A 69 3.89 12.98 -1.76
C GLY A 69 3.29 12.95 -0.35
N GLY A 70 3.56 11.88 0.36
CA GLY A 70 3.26 11.76 1.78
C GLY A 70 4.17 12.65 2.62
N GLN A 71 3.63 13.28 3.64
CA GLN A 71 4.40 14.04 4.63
C GLN A 71 3.82 13.84 6.02
N LEU A 72 4.69 13.62 7.00
CA LEU A 72 4.35 13.72 8.41
C LEU A 72 5.26 14.78 9.04
N PRO A 73 4.71 15.92 9.50
CA PRO A 73 5.49 16.99 10.09
C PRO A 73 6.29 16.53 11.31
N GLY A 74 7.53 17.01 11.49
CA GLY A 74 8.40 16.64 12.62
C GLY A 74 7.72 16.74 13.99
N PRO A 75 6.96 17.81 14.33
CA PRO A 75 6.23 17.91 15.59
C PRO A 75 5.20 16.80 15.86
N LYS A 76 4.80 16.03 14.83
CA LYS A 76 3.92 14.86 14.97
C LYS A 76 4.68 13.54 15.11
N VAL A 77 5.99 13.54 14.90
CA VAL A 77 6.85 12.37 15.02
C VAL A 77 7.40 12.33 16.45
N ASP A 78 6.61 11.80 17.37
CA ASP A 78 7.05 11.52 18.74
C ASP A 78 7.89 10.22 18.79
N SER A 79 8.32 9.81 19.98
CA SER A 79 9.12 8.60 20.17
C SER A 79 8.40 7.33 19.73
N TYR A 80 7.08 7.26 19.90
CA TYR A 80 6.26 6.13 19.49
C TYR A 80 6.13 6.04 17.97
N ILE A 81 5.78 7.15 17.32
CA ILE A 81 5.68 7.23 15.85
C ILE A 81 7.04 6.98 15.21
N ALA A 82 8.11 7.55 15.77
CA ALA A 82 9.47 7.34 15.27
C ALA A 82 9.86 5.86 15.30
N LYS A 83 9.56 5.15 16.40
CA LYS A 83 9.80 3.70 16.50
C LYS A 83 9.03 2.91 15.44
N LEU A 84 7.73 3.21 15.24
CA LEU A 84 6.89 2.52 14.24
C LEU A 84 7.35 2.76 12.79
N ARG A 85 7.98 3.92 12.53
CA ARG A 85 8.40 4.34 11.19
C ARG A 85 9.90 4.16 10.95
N ASN A 86 10.60 3.47 11.84
CA ASN A 86 12.05 3.28 11.79
C ASN A 86 12.79 4.61 11.53
N SER A 87 12.44 5.65 12.29
CA SER A 87 12.98 7.02 12.17
C SER A 87 13.31 7.61 13.55
N LYS A 88 13.69 8.88 13.60
CA LYS A 88 14.01 9.59 14.84
C LYS A 88 12.91 10.58 15.23
N PRO A 89 12.65 10.77 16.53
CA PRO A 89 11.69 11.76 17.01
C PRO A 89 12.03 13.18 16.52
N GLY A 90 11.00 13.94 16.17
CA GLY A 90 11.11 15.32 15.72
C GLY A 90 11.53 15.52 14.26
N VAL A 91 11.92 14.46 13.56
CA VAL A 91 12.29 14.52 12.14
C VAL A 91 11.07 14.32 11.27
N ALA A 92 10.83 15.24 10.33
CA ALA A 92 9.74 15.10 9.37
C ALA A 92 9.95 13.87 8.47
N LEU A 93 8.89 13.10 8.26
CA LEU A 93 8.88 12.00 7.31
C LEU A 93 8.31 12.47 6.00
N ILE A 94 9.09 12.38 4.94
CA ILE A 94 8.72 12.78 3.58
C ILE A 94 8.74 11.54 2.70
N SER A 95 7.66 11.33 1.95
CA SER A 95 7.56 10.32 0.90
C SER A 95 7.37 11.05 -0.43
N PRO A 96 8.21 10.83 -1.44
CA PRO A 96 7.99 11.41 -2.76
C PRO A 96 6.68 10.88 -3.36
N PRO A 97 6.06 11.61 -4.32
CA PRO A 97 4.83 11.16 -4.97
C PRO A 97 4.97 9.76 -5.59
N PRO A 98 5.99 9.47 -6.41
CA PRO A 98 6.12 8.16 -7.02
C PRO A 98 6.55 7.08 -6.02
N HIS A 99 6.05 5.88 -6.22
CA HIS A 99 6.65 4.67 -5.68
C HIS A 99 7.90 4.35 -6.48
N HIS A 100 9.07 4.22 -5.85
CA HIS A 100 10.34 4.00 -6.55
C HIS A 100 10.51 2.59 -7.11
N ASP A 101 9.53 1.73 -6.94
CA ASP A 101 9.44 0.39 -7.53
C ASP A 101 8.26 0.26 -8.51
N ILE A 102 7.56 1.36 -8.85
CA ILE A 102 6.42 1.34 -9.77
C ILE A 102 6.61 2.46 -10.79
N TYR A 103 6.97 2.10 -12.01
CA TYR A 103 7.14 3.00 -13.15
C TYR A 103 6.28 2.60 -14.34
N SER A 104 5.69 1.40 -14.27
CA SER A 104 4.78 0.86 -15.28
C SER A 104 3.66 0.07 -14.62
N ILE A 105 2.67 -0.36 -15.42
CA ILE A 105 1.59 -1.22 -14.95
C ILE A 105 2.12 -2.62 -14.57
N GLU A 106 3.18 -3.07 -15.21
CA GLU A 106 3.84 -4.35 -14.94
C GLU A 106 4.52 -4.34 -13.57
N ASP A 107 5.13 -3.23 -13.19
CA ASP A 107 5.72 -3.07 -11.86
C ASP A 107 4.64 -3.08 -10.77
N LEU A 108 3.49 -2.44 -11.03
CA LEU A 108 2.34 -2.51 -10.14
C LEU A 108 1.80 -3.93 -10.03
N ALA A 109 1.72 -4.65 -11.16
CA ALA A 109 1.32 -6.06 -11.19
C ALA A 109 2.27 -6.93 -10.37
N GLN A 110 3.57 -6.66 -10.41
CA GLN A 110 4.56 -7.35 -9.58
C GLN A 110 4.34 -7.07 -8.08
N LEU A 111 4.06 -5.83 -7.69
CA LEU A 111 3.76 -5.53 -6.29
C LEU A 111 2.46 -6.20 -5.82
N ILE A 112 1.41 -6.21 -6.65
CA ILE A 112 0.16 -6.92 -6.36
C ILE A 112 0.44 -8.41 -6.17
N HIS A 113 1.24 -9.00 -7.05
CA HIS A 113 1.66 -10.40 -6.93
C HIS A 113 2.42 -10.66 -5.62
N ASP A 114 3.41 -9.82 -5.27
CA ASP A 114 4.17 -9.94 -4.01
C ASP A 114 3.25 -9.96 -2.79
N LEU A 115 2.23 -9.10 -2.80
CA LEU A 115 1.28 -8.98 -1.70
C LEU A 115 0.36 -10.20 -1.59
N HIS A 116 -0.08 -10.74 -2.72
CA HIS A 116 -0.83 -12.00 -2.73
C HIS A 116 0.03 -13.19 -2.29
N GLN A 117 1.35 -13.18 -2.56
CA GLN A 117 2.24 -14.23 -2.08
C GLN A 117 2.44 -14.14 -0.57
N VAL A 118 2.79 -12.98 -0.03
CA VAL A 118 3.01 -12.85 1.42
C VAL A 118 1.72 -13.02 2.23
N HIS A 119 0.55 -12.72 1.66
CA HIS A 119 -0.74 -12.88 2.32
C HIS A 119 -1.86 -13.35 1.36
N PRO A 120 -1.90 -14.65 1.00
CA PRO A 120 -2.85 -15.19 0.00
C PRO A 120 -4.34 -15.01 0.34
N LYS A 121 -4.67 -14.80 1.62
CA LYS A 121 -6.06 -14.63 2.08
C LYS A 121 -6.55 -13.18 2.03
N ALA A 122 -5.65 -12.21 1.94
CA ALA A 122 -6.01 -10.80 1.91
C ALA A 122 -6.36 -10.36 0.49
N LYS A 123 -7.37 -9.50 0.38
CA LYS A 123 -7.62 -8.77 -0.88
C LYS A 123 -6.55 -7.71 -1.08
N VAL A 124 -6.15 -7.48 -2.32
CA VAL A 124 -5.26 -6.37 -2.69
C VAL A 124 -6.07 -5.28 -3.37
N SER A 125 -6.05 -4.09 -2.81
CA SER A 125 -6.69 -2.90 -3.38
C SER A 125 -5.68 -1.90 -3.90
N VAL A 126 -6.04 -1.20 -4.97
CA VAL A 126 -5.26 -0.09 -5.51
C VAL A 126 -6.06 1.20 -5.40
N LYS A 127 -5.52 2.17 -4.66
CA LYS A 127 -6.11 3.49 -4.48
C LYS A 127 -5.59 4.46 -5.53
N LEU A 128 -6.49 4.87 -6.40
CA LEU A 128 -6.30 5.86 -7.46
C LEU A 128 -7.02 7.16 -7.10
N VAL A 129 -6.80 8.21 -7.87
CA VAL A 129 -7.50 9.49 -7.73
C VAL A 129 -8.39 9.75 -8.92
N SER A 130 -9.48 10.48 -8.69
CA SER A 130 -10.34 10.97 -9.77
C SER A 130 -9.57 11.98 -10.61
N GLU A 131 -9.28 11.62 -11.86
CA GLU A 131 -8.63 12.45 -12.86
C GLU A 131 -9.03 11.99 -14.26
N ILE A 132 -8.83 12.82 -15.27
CA ILE A 132 -9.16 12.49 -16.66
C ILE A 132 -8.25 11.35 -17.13
N GLY A 133 -8.83 10.31 -17.75
CA GLY A 133 -8.09 9.13 -18.23
C GLY A 133 -7.92 8.03 -17.19
N ILE A 134 -8.48 8.20 -15.99
CA ILE A 134 -8.36 7.22 -14.90
C ILE A 134 -8.96 5.85 -15.28
N GLY A 135 -9.92 5.81 -16.19
CA GLY A 135 -10.51 4.57 -16.70
C GLY A 135 -9.48 3.66 -17.37
N THR A 136 -8.56 4.22 -18.15
CA THR A 136 -7.47 3.46 -18.77
C THR A 136 -6.52 2.86 -17.74
N ILE A 137 -6.17 3.65 -16.72
CA ILE A 137 -5.32 3.19 -15.61
C ILE A 137 -6.03 2.07 -14.84
N ALA A 138 -7.32 2.23 -14.56
CA ALA A 138 -8.13 1.22 -13.87
C ALA A 138 -8.23 -0.10 -14.65
N ALA A 139 -8.35 -0.03 -15.97
CA ALA A 139 -8.31 -1.22 -16.83
C ALA A 139 -6.97 -1.96 -16.71
N GLY A 140 -5.84 -1.23 -16.68
CA GLY A 140 -4.53 -1.79 -16.40
C GLY A 140 -4.43 -2.42 -15.02
N VAL A 141 -4.93 -1.76 -13.99
CA VAL A 141 -4.95 -2.26 -12.60
C VAL A 141 -5.79 -3.53 -12.46
N SER A 142 -6.94 -3.60 -13.15
CA SER A 142 -7.76 -4.80 -13.20
C SER A 142 -7.02 -5.98 -13.85
N LYS A 143 -6.32 -5.73 -14.98
CA LYS A 143 -5.47 -6.74 -15.65
C LYS A 143 -4.28 -7.17 -14.80
N ALA A 144 -3.81 -6.30 -13.91
CA ALA A 144 -2.74 -6.57 -12.96
C ALA A 144 -3.19 -7.41 -11.74
N ASN A 145 -4.43 -7.90 -11.73
CA ASN A 145 -5.02 -8.74 -10.69
C ASN A 145 -5.25 -8.05 -9.32
N ALA A 146 -5.56 -6.77 -9.31
CA ALA A 146 -6.11 -6.13 -8.12
C ALA A 146 -7.54 -6.64 -7.83
N ASP A 147 -7.89 -6.85 -6.56
CA ASP A 147 -9.24 -7.26 -6.15
C ASP A 147 -10.20 -6.08 -6.03
N VAL A 148 -9.68 -4.92 -5.63
CA VAL A 148 -10.46 -3.70 -5.40
C VAL A 148 -9.77 -2.51 -6.06
N ILE A 149 -10.52 -1.70 -6.78
CA ILE A 149 -10.07 -0.39 -7.25
C ILE A 149 -10.81 0.68 -6.47
N GLN A 150 -10.05 1.53 -5.78
CA GLN A 150 -10.62 2.65 -5.03
C GLN A 150 -10.36 3.97 -5.77
N ILE A 151 -11.41 4.71 -6.07
CA ILE A 151 -11.35 6.03 -6.69
C ILE A 151 -11.60 7.11 -5.64
N SER A 152 -10.62 7.99 -5.46
CA SER A 152 -10.65 9.05 -4.45
C SER A 152 -10.91 10.40 -5.06
N GLY A 153 -11.97 11.08 -4.61
CA GLY A 153 -12.27 12.45 -4.98
C GLY A 153 -11.45 13.48 -4.19
N HIS A 154 -11.57 14.75 -4.58
CA HIS A 154 -10.79 15.87 -4.04
C HIS A 154 -11.22 16.32 -2.62
N ASP A 155 -12.47 16.11 -2.23
CA ASP A 155 -12.95 16.53 -0.90
C ASP A 155 -12.48 15.52 0.14
N GLY A 156 -11.62 15.95 1.00
CA GLY A 156 -11.08 15.11 2.06
C GLY A 156 -10.09 15.88 2.91
N GLY A 157 -9.72 15.26 4.03
CA GLY A 157 -8.75 15.81 4.94
C GLY A 157 -7.39 15.17 4.75
N THR A 158 -6.35 15.93 4.98
CA THR A 158 -5.02 15.41 5.20
C THR A 158 -4.39 16.10 6.40
N GLY A 159 -3.78 15.30 7.28
CA GLY A 159 -3.11 15.83 8.47
C GLY A 159 -1.76 16.51 8.18
N ALA A 160 -1.40 16.69 6.92
CA ALA A 160 -0.07 17.16 6.52
C ALA A 160 -0.03 18.23 5.43
N SER A 161 -1.10 18.40 4.63
CA SER A 161 -1.10 19.34 3.51
C SER A 161 -1.59 20.74 3.88
N PRO A 162 -1.08 21.77 3.20
CA PRO A 162 -1.59 23.12 3.33
C PRO A 162 -3.03 23.23 2.82
N LEU A 163 -3.73 24.26 3.28
CA LEU A 163 -5.14 24.46 2.96
C LEU A 163 -5.36 24.73 1.45
N SER A 164 -4.39 25.35 0.79
CA SER A 164 -4.43 25.62 -0.66
C SER A 164 -4.55 24.34 -1.47
N SER A 165 -3.73 23.33 -1.18
CA SER A 165 -3.82 22.03 -1.86
C SER A 165 -5.16 21.35 -1.65
N ILE A 166 -5.66 21.33 -0.40
CA ILE A 166 -6.94 20.69 -0.06
C ILE A 166 -8.13 21.36 -0.76
N LYS A 167 -8.05 22.68 -1.01
CA LYS A 167 -9.16 23.42 -1.61
C LYS A 167 -9.15 23.45 -3.14
N HIS A 168 -7.98 23.31 -3.76
CA HIS A 168 -7.81 23.64 -5.17
C HIS A 168 -7.23 22.53 -6.03
N ALA A 169 -6.75 21.43 -5.42
CA ALA A 169 -6.26 20.27 -6.16
C ALA A 169 -7.31 19.15 -6.22
N GLY A 170 -7.24 18.34 -7.27
CA GLY A 170 -8.09 17.15 -7.45
C GLY A 170 -9.45 17.44 -8.09
N LEU A 171 -10.14 16.35 -8.45
CA LEU A 171 -11.44 16.34 -9.11
C LEU A 171 -12.51 15.65 -8.26
N PRO A 172 -13.81 15.91 -8.54
CA PRO A 172 -14.92 15.19 -7.87
C PRO A 172 -14.83 13.68 -8.12
N TRP A 173 -15.19 12.88 -7.12
CA TRP A 173 -15.19 11.41 -7.22
C TRP A 173 -16.19 10.90 -8.26
N GLU A 174 -17.28 11.61 -8.49
CA GLU A 174 -18.37 11.26 -9.42
C GLU A 174 -17.83 11.04 -10.84
N LEU A 175 -16.94 11.94 -11.30
CA LEU A 175 -16.33 11.86 -12.63
C LEU A 175 -15.45 10.60 -12.74
N GLY A 176 -14.59 10.37 -11.76
CA GLY A 176 -13.67 9.24 -11.79
C GLY A 176 -14.36 7.88 -11.69
N VAL A 177 -15.38 7.76 -10.84
CA VAL A 177 -16.15 6.50 -10.69
C VAL A 177 -16.88 6.16 -11.97
N ALA A 178 -17.58 7.13 -12.56
CA ALA A 178 -18.33 6.92 -13.79
C ALA A 178 -17.41 6.51 -14.95
N GLU A 179 -16.28 7.21 -15.13
CA GLU A 179 -15.29 6.88 -16.16
C GLU A 179 -14.70 5.47 -15.97
N VAL A 180 -14.34 5.12 -14.72
CA VAL A 180 -13.78 3.78 -14.42
C VAL A 180 -14.80 2.69 -14.64
N HIS A 181 -16.04 2.87 -14.17
CA HIS A 181 -17.12 1.89 -14.38
C HIS A 181 -17.35 1.62 -15.87
N LYS A 182 -17.48 2.69 -16.65
CA LYS A 182 -17.63 2.63 -18.12
C LYS A 182 -16.46 1.89 -18.78
N SER A 183 -15.23 2.32 -18.48
CA SER A 183 -14.03 1.73 -19.08
C SER A 183 -13.87 0.25 -18.75
N LEU A 184 -14.19 -0.17 -17.53
CA LEU A 184 -14.14 -1.57 -17.13
C LEU A 184 -15.22 -2.42 -17.84
N LEU A 185 -16.44 -1.87 -18.07
CA LEU A 185 -17.49 -2.54 -18.83
C LEU A 185 -17.09 -2.71 -20.29
N GLU A 186 -16.65 -1.63 -20.96
CA GLU A 186 -16.23 -1.64 -22.36
C GLU A 186 -15.08 -2.61 -22.64
N ASN A 187 -14.24 -2.87 -21.65
CA ASN A 187 -13.11 -3.81 -21.76
C ASN A 187 -13.40 -5.21 -21.20
N ASN A 188 -14.64 -5.53 -20.79
CA ASN A 188 -15.02 -6.80 -20.14
C ASN A 188 -14.16 -7.14 -18.91
N LEU A 189 -13.86 -6.13 -18.09
CA LEU A 189 -13.03 -6.24 -16.89
C LEU A 189 -13.81 -5.98 -15.60
N ARG A 190 -15.06 -5.52 -15.71
CA ARG A 190 -15.83 -5.04 -14.55
C ARG A 190 -16.09 -6.12 -13.51
N GLU A 191 -16.28 -7.37 -13.93
CA GLU A 191 -16.50 -8.53 -13.05
C GLU A 191 -15.26 -8.93 -12.23
N ARG A 192 -14.08 -8.44 -12.62
CA ARG A 192 -12.80 -8.81 -12.00
C ARG A 192 -12.51 -8.05 -10.73
N VAL A 193 -13.13 -6.90 -10.51
CA VAL A 193 -12.77 -5.98 -9.42
C VAL A 193 -14.02 -5.42 -8.74
N ILE A 194 -13.89 -5.18 -7.44
CA ILE A 194 -14.83 -4.38 -6.66
C ILE A 194 -14.46 -2.91 -6.86
N LEU A 195 -15.42 -2.07 -7.21
CA LEU A 195 -15.22 -0.64 -7.34
C LEU A 195 -15.62 0.08 -6.06
N ARG A 196 -14.69 0.79 -5.46
CA ARG A 196 -14.88 1.57 -4.24
C ARG A 196 -14.67 3.05 -4.52
N THR A 197 -15.38 3.92 -3.82
CA THR A 197 -15.13 5.37 -3.85
C THR A 197 -15.03 5.99 -2.48
N ASP A 198 -14.22 7.05 -2.37
CA ASP A 198 -14.15 7.95 -1.23
C ASP A 198 -13.89 9.40 -1.69
N GLY A 199 -13.77 10.33 -0.74
CA GLY A 199 -13.37 11.71 -1.03
C GLY A 199 -14.54 12.68 -1.08
N GLY A 200 -15.43 12.61 -0.09
CA GLY A 200 -16.48 13.61 0.09
C GLY A 200 -17.85 13.08 0.40
N LEU A 201 -18.04 11.78 0.52
CA LEU A 201 -19.32 11.18 0.88
C LEU A 201 -19.73 11.60 2.30
N LYS A 202 -20.97 12.05 2.48
CA LYS A 202 -21.47 12.62 3.75
C LYS A 202 -22.87 12.14 4.13
N THR A 203 -23.70 11.79 3.14
CA THR A 203 -25.12 11.49 3.28
C THR A 203 -25.50 10.20 2.58
N GLY A 204 -26.71 9.71 2.81
CA GLY A 204 -27.27 8.58 2.06
C GLY A 204 -27.44 8.89 0.56
N TRP A 205 -27.69 10.16 0.20
CA TRP A 205 -27.71 10.59 -1.20
C TRP A 205 -26.38 10.36 -1.90
N ASP A 206 -25.25 10.68 -1.26
CA ASP A 206 -23.93 10.45 -1.84
C ASP A 206 -23.69 8.94 -2.10
N VAL A 207 -24.16 8.09 -1.18
CA VAL A 207 -24.07 6.62 -1.33
C VAL A 207 -24.90 6.14 -2.52
N VAL A 208 -26.15 6.60 -2.63
CA VAL A 208 -27.05 6.20 -3.73
C VAL A 208 -26.50 6.67 -5.07
N ILE A 209 -26.03 7.93 -5.17
CA ILE A 209 -25.41 8.43 -6.40
C ILE A 209 -24.15 7.64 -6.73
N ALA A 210 -23.32 7.33 -5.75
CA ALA A 210 -22.11 6.52 -5.98
C ALA A 210 -22.45 5.11 -6.49
N ALA A 211 -23.50 4.48 -5.95
CA ALA A 211 -24.00 3.21 -6.44
C ALA A 211 -24.47 3.32 -7.89
N LEU A 212 -25.31 4.30 -8.20
CA LEU A 212 -25.82 4.52 -9.56
C LEU A 212 -24.69 4.76 -10.58
N LEU A 213 -23.59 5.38 -10.18
CA LEU A 213 -22.38 5.55 -10.99
C LEU A 213 -21.46 4.34 -11.01
N GLY A 214 -21.79 3.26 -10.30
CA GLY A 214 -21.10 1.96 -10.38
C GLY A 214 -20.27 1.55 -9.17
N ALA A 215 -20.22 2.33 -8.09
CA ALA A 215 -19.50 1.95 -6.88
C ALA A 215 -20.26 0.89 -6.07
N GLU A 216 -19.52 -0.08 -5.51
CA GLU A 216 -20.04 -1.18 -4.67
C GLU A 216 -19.66 -0.99 -3.19
N GLU A 217 -18.59 -0.26 -2.93
CA GLU A 217 -18.12 0.05 -1.58
C GLU A 217 -17.88 1.55 -1.43
N TYR A 218 -18.13 2.07 -0.22
CA TYR A 218 -18.16 3.50 0.07
C TYR A 218 -17.26 3.85 1.24
N GLY A 219 -16.33 4.79 1.04
CA GLY A 219 -15.38 5.22 2.05
C GLY A 219 -15.73 6.60 2.64
N PHE A 220 -15.70 6.70 3.97
CA PHE A 220 -15.99 7.92 4.69
C PHE A 220 -14.80 8.35 5.55
N GLY A 221 -14.41 9.61 5.46
CA GLY A 221 -13.31 10.14 6.27
C GLY A 221 -13.77 11.28 7.18
N SER A 222 -14.11 12.42 6.57
CA SER A 222 -14.43 13.65 7.33
C SER A 222 -15.63 13.51 8.25
N VAL A 223 -16.70 12.86 7.79
CA VAL A 223 -17.93 12.70 8.59
C VAL A 223 -17.75 11.74 9.76
N ALA A 224 -16.97 10.69 9.61
CA ALA A 224 -16.61 9.81 10.72
C ALA A 224 -15.85 10.59 11.82
N MET A 225 -14.94 11.47 11.43
CA MET A 225 -14.26 12.35 12.39
C MET A 225 -15.18 13.39 13.02
N ILE A 226 -16.16 13.93 12.27
CA ILE A 226 -17.16 14.85 12.80
C ILE A 226 -18.04 14.15 13.85
N ALA A 227 -18.47 12.92 13.57
CA ALA A 227 -19.20 12.10 14.54
C ALA A 227 -18.44 11.91 15.87
N GLU A 228 -17.10 11.88 15.82
CA GLU A 228 -16.23 11.83 17.00
C GLU A 228 -15.90 13.20 17.61
N GLY A 229 -16.49 14.29 17.13
CA GLY A 229 -16.33 15.63 17.69
C GLY A 229 -15.31 16.52 16.96
N CYS A 230 -14.92 16.21 15.73
CA CYS A 230 -14.12 17.11 14.90
C CYS A 230 -14.94 18.33 14.50
N ILE A 231 -14.42 19.53 14.75
CA ILE A 231 -15.05 20.82 14.43
C ILE A 231 -14.58 21.42 13.10
N MET A 232 -13.89 20.65 12.27
CA MET A 232 -13.37 21.08 10.96
C MET A 232 -12.49 22.34 10.98
N ALA A 233 -11.75 22.56 12.07
CA ALA A 233 -10.84 23.71 12.23
C ALA A 233 -9.67 23.73 11.22
N ARG A 234 -9.43 22.63 10.49
CA ARG A 234 -8.40 22.49 9.43
C ARG A 234 -6.95 22.79 9.85
N VAL A 235 -6.65 22.69 11.15
CA VAL A 235 -5.29 22.89 11.72
C VAL A 235 -4.58 21.56 12.03
N CYS A 236 -5.02 20.47 11.43
CA CYS A 236 -4.50 19.11 11.69
C CYS A 236 -3.00 19.00 11.43
N HIS A 237 -2.48 19.69 10.40
CA HIS A 237 -1.06 19.68 10.02
C HIS A 237 -0.14 20.36 11.06
N THR A 238 -0.68 21.25 11.90
CA THR A 238 0.11 22.01 12.88
C THR A 238 0.35 21.27 14.19
N ASN A 239 -0.25 20.08 14.38
CA ASN A 239 -0.27 19.37 15.67
C ASN A 239 -0.95 20.15 16.83
N LYS A 240 -1.86 21.09 16.49
CA LYS A 240 -2.59 21.97 17.43
C LYS A 240 -4.12 21.77 17.34
N CYS A 241 -4.58 20.53 17.12
CA CYS A 241 -6.00 20.24 17.03
C CYS A 241 -6.70 20.66 18.34
N PRO A 242 -7.69 21.59 18.31
CA PRO A 242 -8.30 22.13 19.51
C PRO A 242 -9.17 21.11 20.27
N VAL A 243 -9.68 20.10 19.56
CA VAL A 243 -10.54 19.04 20.12
C VAL A 243 -9.83 17.70 20.31
N GLY A 244 -8.54 17.63 20.05
CA GLY A 244 -7.74 16.44 20.35
C GLY A 244 -7.77 15.30 19.31
N VAL A 245 -8.61 15.37 18.27
CA VAL A 245 -8.80 14.29 17.27
C VAL A 245 -7.53 14.00 16.46
N ALA A 246 -6.78 15.03 16.05
CA ALA A 246 -5.68 14.90 15.11
C ALA A 246 -4.36 15.52 15.62
N THR A 247 -3.99 15.25 16.87
CA THR A 247 -2.77 15.76 17.50
C THR A 247 -2.04 14.66 18.27
N GLN A 248 -0.71 14.78 18.37
CA GLN A 248 0.13 13.92 19.24
C GLN A 248 0.39 14.56 20.60
N LYS A 249 0.00 15.83 20.81
CA LYS A 249 0.18 16.52 22.09
C LYS A 249 -0.78 15.96 23.14
N GLU A 250 -0.22 15.43 24.23
CA GLU A 250 -1.01 14.76 25.27
C GLU A 250 -2.05 15.69 25.92
N GLU A 251 -1.69 16.94 26.19
CA GLU A 251 -2.61 17.94 26.76
C GLU A 251 -3.81 18.26 25.86
N LEU A 252 -3.65 18.18 24.54
CA LEU A 252 -4.74 18.36 23.60
C LEU A 252 -5.55 17.08 23.39
N ARG A 253 -4.89 15.92 23.40
CA ARG A 253 -5.56 14.59 23.30
C ARG A 253 -6.54 14.37 24.45
N LYS A 254 -6.29 14.91 25.65
CA LYS A 254 -7.21 14.86 26.78
C LYS A 254 -8.58 15.54 26.51
N ARG A 255 -8.66 16.39 25.49
CA ARG A 255 -9.89 17.07 25.08
C ARG A 255 -10.78 16.22 24.18
N PHE A 256 -10.26 15.11 23.65
CA PHE A 256 -11.01 14.20 22.79
C PHE A 256 -12.12 13.51 23.58
N LYS A 257 -13.38 13.66 23.11
CA LYS A 257 -14.58 13.13 23.74
C LYS A 257 -15.33 12.11 22.89
N GLY A 258 -14.78 11.76 21.71
CA GLY A 258 -15.40 10.79 20.81
C GLY A 258 -15.50 9.42 21.43
N ILE A 259 -16.60 8.74 21.16
CA ILE A 259 -16.85 7.35 21.53
C ILE A 259 -17.28 6.57 20.28
N PRO A 260 -16.94 5.27 20.17
CA PRO A 260 -17.27 4.45 18.99
C PRO A 260 -18.75 4.46 18.64
N GLU A 261 -19.62 4.49 19.65
CA GLU A 261 -21.07 4.49 19.49
C GLU A 261 -21.58 5.67 18.67
N ASN A 262 -20.94 6.84 18.75
CA ASN A 262 -21.32 7.99 17.93
C ASN A 262 -21.14 7.70 16.44
N VAL A 263 -20.05 7.03 16.07
CA VAL A 263 -19.74 6.65 14.69
C VAL A 263 -20.69 5.55 14.21
N VAL A 264 -20.94 4.54 15.04
CA VAL A 264 -21.90 3.46 14.75
C VAL A 264 -23.29 4.06 14.48
N ASN A 265 -23.80 4.90 15.38
CA ASN A 265 -25.11 5.52 15.24
C ASN A 265 -25.18 6.41 13.98
N PHE A 266 -24.11 7.16 13.69
CA PHE A 266 -24.07 7.98 12.49
C PHE A 266 -24.21 7.14 11.21
N PHE A 267 -23.51 6.01 11.12
CA PHE A 267 -23.64 5.13 9.96
C PHE A 267 -24.96 4.36 9.89
N LEU A 268 -25.60 4.07 11.02
CA LEU A 268 -26.97 3.56 11.04
C LEU A 268 -27.95 4.58 10.46
N PHE A 269 -27.78 5.88 10.75
CA PHE A 269 -28.58 6.94 10.14
C PHE A 269 -28.34 7.07 8.64
N ILE A 270 -27.06 6.98 8.17
CA ILE A 270 -26.76 6.94 6.74
C ILE A 270 -27.46 5.76 6.06
N ALA A 271 -27.38 4.56 6.66
CA ALA A 271 -28.04 3.37 6.10
C ALA A 271 -29.56 3.53 6.04
N GLU A 272 -30.18 4.13 7.06
CA GLU A 272 -31.61 4.41 7.08
C GLU A 272 -32.01 5.45 6.01
N GLU A 273 -31.22 6.51 5.84
CA GLU A 273 -31.42 7.48 4.76
C GLU A 273 -31.36 6.81 3.38
N VAL A 274 -30.35 5.95 3.13
CA VAL A 274 -30.24 5.16 1.91
C VAL A 274 -31.50 4.31 1.71
N ARG A 275 -31.97 3.61 2.74
CA ARG A 275 -33.17 2.79 2.69
C ARG A 275 -34.42 3.61 2.33
N GLN A 276 -34.58 4.82 2.87
CA GLN A 276 -35.69 5.71 2.56
C GLN A 276 -35.63 6.21 1.11
N ILE A 277 -34.45 6.58 0.61
CA ILE A 277 -34.27 6.99 -0.79
C ILE A 277 -34.62 5.82 -1.71
N MET A 278 -34.09 4.62 -1.48
CA MET A 278 -34.40 3.43 -2.25
C MET A 278 -35.90 3.13 -2.28
N SER A 279 -36.56 3.21 -1.13
CA SER A 279 -38.01 3.03 -1.02
C SER A 279 -38.78 4.05 -1.86
N SER A 280 -38.33 5.30 -1.90
CA SER A 280 -38.99 6.38 -2.67
C SER A 280 -38.90 6.18 -4.19
N ILE A 281 -37.87 5.47 -4.67
CA ILE A 281 -37.68 5.16 -6.09
C ILE A 281 -38.10 3.72 -6.44
N GLY A 282 -38.66 2.97 -5.49
CA GLY A 282 -39.18 1.62 -5.70
C GLY A 282 -38.11 0.51 -5.84
N VAL A 283 -36.91 0.73 -5.28
CA VAL A 283 -35.80 -0.22 -5.32
C VAL A 283 -35.67 -0.96 -3.99
N SER A 284 -35.53 -2.28 -4.03
CA SER A 284 -35.55 -3.14 -2.83
C SER A 284 -34.16 -3.55 -2.32
N ASN A 285 -33.14 -3.59 -3.15
CA ASN A 285 -31.78 -3.94 -2.77
C ASN A 285 -30.72 -3.11 -3.48
N MET A 286 -29.53 -3.01 -2.89
CA MET A 286 -28.43 -2.19 -3.41
C MET A 286 -27.92 -2.65 -4.77
N GLU A 287 -27.98 -3.95 -5.08
CA GLU A 287 -27.55 -4.48 -6.38
C GLU A 287 -28.37 -3.92 -7.54
N GLU A 288 -29.63 -3.54 -7.30
CA GLU A 288 -30.48 -2.90 -8.32
C GLU A 288 -30.04 -1.46 -8.64
N LEU A 289 -29.34 -0.80 -7.72
CA LEU A 289 -28.80 0.55 -7.93
C LEU A 289 -27.46 0.54 -8.67
N ILE A 290 -26.57 -0.40 -8.34
CA ILE A 290 -25.18 -0.35 -8.79
C ILE A 290 -25.09 -0.32 -10.32
N GLY A 291 -24.54 0.80 -10.86
CA GLY A 291 -24.40 1.05 -12.29
C GLY A 291 -25.72 1.34 -13.04
N ASN A 292 -26.82 1.55 -12.33
CA ASN A 292 -28.10 1.86 -12.93
C ASN A 292 -28.36 3.36 -13.10
N GLN A 293 -27.78 3.93 -14.13
CA GLN A 293 -27.85 5.37 -14.41
C GLN A 293 -29.24 5.83 -14.88
N GLU A 294 -30.21 4.93 -15.16
CA GLU A 294 -31.58 5.29 -15.52
C GLU A 294 -32.30 6.09 -14.44
N PHE A 295 -31.89 5.92 -13.18
CA PHE A 295 -32.42 6.72 -12.06
C PHE A 295 -31.78 8.11 -11.94
N LEU A 296 -30.79 8.45 -12.77
CA LEU A 296 -30.12 9.75 -12.74
C LEU A 296 -30.64 10.65 -13.87
N SER A 297 -30.90 11.90 -13.53
CA SER A 297 -31.17 12.95 -14.50
C SER A 297 -30.43 14.23 -14.15
N ALA A 298 -29.90 14.90 -15.16
CA ALA A 298 -29.26 16.19 -14.97
C ALA A 298 -30.32 17.23 -14.56
N ARG A 299 -30.10 17.90 -13.43
CA ARG A 299 -30.97 18.98 -12.98
C ARG A 299 -30.70 20.23 -13.79
N ASN A 300 -31.74 20.78 -14.41
CA ASN A 300 -31.62 22.08 -15.08
C ASN A 300 -31.55 23.19 -14.05
N ILE A 301 -30.37 23.81 -13.90
CA ILE A 301 -30.11 24.90 -12.97
C ILE A 301 -29.68 26.11 -13.79
N ASP A 302 -30.54 27.14 -13.84
CA ASP A 302 -30.22 28.40 -14.53
C ASP A 302 -29.34 29.31 -13.65
N LEU A 303 -28.03 28.94 -13.60
CA LEU A 303 -27.01 29.75 -12.94
C LEU A 303 -25.84 29.98 -13.92
N PRO A 304 -25.29 31.20 -13.97
CA PRO A 304 -24.26 31.57 -14.94
C PRO A 304 -23.01 30.66 -14.95
N LYS A 305 -22.71 30.01 -13.81
CA LYS A 305 -21.54 29.10 -13.68
C LYS A 305 -21.84 27.66 -14.06
N THR A 306 -23.11 27.27 -14.10
CA THR A 306 -23.52 25.88 -14.31
C THR A 306 -24.15 25.66 -15.68
N SER A 307 -24.55 26.71 -16.38
CA SER A 307 -25.20 26.65 -17.69
C SER A 307 -24.36 25.97 -18.78
N ASN A 308 -23.04 25.96 -18.63
CA ASN A 308 -22.10 25.34 -19.56
C ASN A 308 -21.56 23.97 -19.11
N ILE A 309 -22.08 23.40 -18.01
CA ILE A 309 -21.67 22.09 -17.53
C ILE A 309 -22.49 21.02 -18.26
N ASP A 310 -21.81 20.20 -19.05
CA ASP A 310 -22.40 19.02 -19.66
C ASP A 310 -22.21 17.80 -18.76
N LEU A 311 -23.31 17.23 -18.27
CA LEU A 311 -23.35 16.02 -17.45
C LEU A 311 -23.79 14.78 -18.23
N SER A 312 -23.93 14.87 -19.55
CA SER A 312 -24.44 13.76 -20.39
C SER A 312 -23.63 12.47 -20.20
N SER A 313 -22.30 12.59 -20.06
CA SER A 313 -21.42 11.45 -19.82
C SER A 313 -21.64 10.75 -18.47
N LEU A 314 -22.30 11.40 -17.51
CA LEU A 314 -22.60 10.84 -16.19
C LEU A 314 -24.01 10.24 -16.10
N VAL A 315 -24.96 10.69 -16.93
CA VAL A 315 -26.38 10.40 -16.73
C VAL A 315 -27.08 9.63 -17.84
N ASN A 316 -26.49 9.40 -19.02
CA ASN A 316 -27.27 8.91 -20.17
C ASN A 316 -26.69 7.72 -20.94
N GLU A 317 -25.52 7.20 -20.62
CA GLU A 317 -24.88 6.37 -21.65
C GLU A 317 -24.76 4.87 -21.37
N HIS A 318 -24.96 4.37 -20.16
CA HIS A 318 -24.50 3.01 -19.84
C HIS A 318 -25.36 2.20 -18.86
N SER A 319 -26.68 2.23 -18.98
CA SER A 319 -27.48 1.19 -18.34
C SER A 319 -27.30 -0.13 -19.12
N THR A 320 -26.48 -1.03 -18.61
CA THR A 320 -26.43 -2.38 -19.12
C THR A 320 -27.50 -3.21 -18.43
N PRO A 321 -28.50 -3.77 -19.16
CA PRO A 321 -29.53 -4.63 -18.58
C PRO A 321 -28.94 -5.88 -17.91
N ASP A 322 -27.83 -6.38 -18.42
CA ASP A 322 -27.11 -7.51 -17.87
C ASP A 322 -26.09 -7.04 -16.83
N ARG A 323 -26.31 -7.42 -15.56
CA ARG A 323 -25.45 -7.15 -14.41
C ARG A 323 -24.75 -8.40 -13.90
N SER A 324 -24.50 -9.35 -14.78
CA SER A 324 -23.77 -10.59 -14.46
C SER A 324 -22.38 -10.31 -13.86
N TRP A 325 -21.80 -9.15 -14.18
CA TRP A 325 -20.52 -8.69 -13.67
C TRP A 325 -20.48 -8.46 -12.13
N LEU A 326 -21.63 -8.27 -11.46
CA LEU A 326 -21.70 -8.22 -10.00
C LEU A 326 -21.31 -9.55 -9.32
N LYS A 327 -21.28 -10.64 -10.05
CA LYS A 327 -20.97 -11.98 -9.53
C LYS A 327 -19.48 -12.27 -9.46
N HIS A 328 -18.63 -11.33 -9.37
CA HIS A 328 -17.16 -11.40 -9.32
C HIS A 328 -16.54 -12.82 -9.44
N LEU A 329 -15.80 -13.09 -10.51
CA LEU A 329 -15.21 -14.40 -10.75
C LEU A 329 -14.01 -14.66 -9.85
N LYS A 330 -14.10 -15.64 -8.93
CA LYS A 330 -12.99 -16.01 -8.03
C LYS A 330 -11.71 -16.43 -8.75
N THR A 331 -11.83 -16.95 -9.96
CA THR A 331 -10.70 -17.43 -10.78
C THR A 331 -9.97 -16.30 -11.52
N ALA A 332 -10.53 -15.10 -11.56
CA ALA A 332 -9.95 -13.96 -12.29
C ALA A 332 -8.56 -13.54 -11.74
N HIS A 333 -8.26 -13.87 -10.50
CA HIS A 333 -7.03 -13.48 -9.82
C HIS A 333 -6.04 -14.63 -9.58
N SER A 334 -6.26 -15.79 -10.20
CA SER A 334 -5.32 -16.90 -10.08
C SER A 334 -4.05 -16.61 -10.88
N ASN A 335 -2.91 -16.63 -10.19
CA ASN A 335 -1.58 -16.56 -10.81
C ASN A 335 -0.98 -17.95 -11.12
N GLY A 336 -1.77 -19.02 -10.99
CA GLY A 336 -1.30 -20.40 -11.07
C GLY A 336 -0.58 -20.87 -9.80
N SER A 337 0.03 -22.07 -9.88
CA SER A 337 0.89 -22.58 -8.81
C SER A 337 2.26 -21.88 -8.81
N VAL A 338 2.81 -21.65 -7.64
CA VAL A 338 4.15 -21.08 -7.45
C VAL A 338 5.09 -22.12 -6.83
N LEU A 339 6.40 -21.93 -7.01
CA LEU A 339 7.42 -22.85 -6.50
C LEU A 339 7.25 -23.19 -5.01
N GLU A 340 6.85 -22.22 -4.20
CA GLU A 340 6.67 -22.37 -2.75
C GLU A 340 5.45 -23.22 -2.36
N ASP A 341 4.50 -23.45 -3.26
CA ASP A 341 3.33 -24.31 -2.98
C ASP A 341 3.76 -25.74 -2.69
N GLU A 342 4.81 -26.23 -3.36
CA GLU A 342 5.39 -27.54 -3.11
C GLU A 342 5.96 -27.62 -1.68
N PHE A 343 6.68 -26.61 -1.22
CA PHE A 343 7.26 -26.60 0.13
C PHE A 343 6.20 -26.49 1.21
N LEU A 344 5.22 -25.61 1.01
CA LEU A 344 4.15 -25.39 1.98
C LEU A 344 3.10 -26.51 2.00
N SER A 345 3.09 -27.42 1.02
CA SER A 345 2.33 -28.67 1.07
C SER A 345 3.07 -29.79 1.79
N ASP A 346 4.38 -29.69 1.98
CA ASP A 346 5.19 -30.66 2.74
C ASP A 346 5.01 -30.42 4.24
N THR A 347 4.37 -31.38 4.92
CA THR A 347 4.10 -31.29 6.36
C THR A 347 5.37 -31.13 7.19
N LYS A 348 6.49 -31.75 6.78
CA LYS A 348 7.78 -31.63 7.47
C LYS A 348 8.31 -30.20 7.40
N PHE A 349 8.13 -29.53 6.26
CA PHE A 349 8.53 -28.13 6.09
C PHE A 349 7.73 -27.21 7.02
N ILE A 350 6.42 -27.37 7.05
CA ILE A 350 5.53 -26.59 7.92
C ILE A 350 5.80 -26.89 9.40
N ASP A 351 6.01 -28.15 9.75
CA ASP A 351 6.29 -28.53 11.15
C ASP A 351 7.65 -27.99 11.61
N SER A 352 8.66 -27.93 10.73
CA SER A 352 9.93 -27.28 11.03
C SER A 352 9.77 -25.77 11.34
N ILE A 353 8.88 -25.08 10.63
CA ILE A 353 8.56 -23.67 10.95
C ILE A 353 7.88 -23.61 12.33
N LYS A 354 6.83 -24.42 12.57
CA LYS A 354 6.08 -24.40 13.83
C LYS A 354 6.94 -24.70 15.05
N ASN A 355 7.84 -25.67 14.91
CA ASN A 355 8.65 -26.19 16.02
C ASN A 355 10.01 -25.52 16.16
N HIS A 356 10.32 -24.50 15.33
CA HIS A 356 11.61 -23.80 15.32
C HIS A 356 12.80 -24.74 15.01
N GLU A 357 12.64 -25.66 14.06
CA GLU A 357 13.67 -26.61 13.70
C GLU A 357 14.65 -26.03 12.66
N ILE A 358 15.75 -26.77 12.44
CA ILE A 358 16.71 -26.47 11.36
C ILE A 358 16.37 -27.34 10.16
N LEU A 359 16.17 -26.70 9.01
CA LEU A 359 15.89 -27.39 7.76
C LEU A 359 16.76 -26.84 6.62
N THR A 360 17.31 -27.73 5.81
CA THR A 360 18.08 -27.36 4.60
C THR A 360 17.42 -27.96 3.36
N LYS A 361 17.26 -27.13 2.32
CA LYS A 361 16.76 -27.56 1.00
C LYS A 361 17.64 -27.03 -0.13
N GLU A 362 17.88 -27.87 -1.13
CA GLU A 362 18.50 -27.52 -2.43
C GLU A 362 17.39 -27.37 -3.46
N ILE A 363 17.39 -26.29 -4.24
CA ILE A 363 16.28 -25.91 -5.08
C ILE A 363 16.79 -25.37 -6.41
N GLU A 364 16.25 -25.83 -7.52
CA GLU A 364 16.45 -25.19 -8.81
C GLU A 364 15.43 -24.07 -9.00
N ILE A 365 15.87 -22.92 -9.54
CA ILE A 365 15.04 -21.75 -9.74
C ILE A 365 15.19 -21.23 -11.18
N LYS A 366 14.09 -20.71 -11.72
CA LYS A 366 14.02 -20.11 -13.05
C LYS A 366 13.54 -18.65 -12.94
N ASN A 367 13.82 -17.85 -13.96
CA ASN A 367 13.41 -16.45 -14.02
C ASN A 367 11.89 -16.24 -14.07
N THR A 368 11.12 -17.31 -14.30
CA THR A 368 9.65 -17.29 -14.18
C THR A 368 9.16 -17.43 -12.75
N ASP A 369 10.01 -17.87 -11.82
CA ASP A 369 9.68 -18.04 -10.41
C ASP A 369 9.85 -16.70 -9.70
N ARG A 370 8.72 -16.00 -9.52
CA ARG A 370 8.66 -14.67 -8.93
C ARG A 370 8.30 -14.71 -7.46
N SER A 371 8.70 -13.70 -6.71
CA SER A 371 8.37 -13.48 -5.29
C SER A 371 8.73 -14.65 -4.37
N VAL A 372 9.70 -15.48 -4.79
CA VAL A 372 10.17 -16.64 -4.02
C VAL A 372 10.70 -16.19 -2.67
N CYS A 373 10.36 -16.89 -1.61
CA CYS A 373 10.48 -16.63 -0.18
C CYS A 373 9.36 -15.75 0.42
N ALA A 374 8.52 -15.08 -0.36
CA ALA A 374 7.47 -14.21 0.18
C ALA A 374 6.39 -14.99 0.93
N LYS A 375 5.97 -16.14 0.39
CA LYS A 375 4.91 -16.97 0.96
C LYS A 375 5.37 -17.66 2.25
N ILE A 376 6.60 -18.18 2.26
CA ILE A 376 7.25 -18.73 3.46
C ILE A 376 7.37 -17.65 4.54
N SER A 377 7.81 -16.45 4.18
CA SER A 377 7.90 -15.31 5.10
C SER A 377 6.54 -14.93 5.69
N GLY A 378 5.50 -14.97 4.86
CA GLY A 378 4.13 -14.77 5.33
C GLY A 378 3.69 -15.81 6.36
N GLU A 379 4.00 -17.08 6.14
CA GLU A 379 3.67 -18.17 7.07
C GLU A 379 4.43 -18.03 8.39
N ILE A 380 5.73 -17.74 8.34
CA ILE A 380 6.53 -17.45 9.55
C ILE A 380 5.96 -16.25 10.31
N ALA A 381 5.58 -15.19 9.60
CA ALA A 381 5.03 -13.99 10.23
C ALA A 381 3.67 -14.25 10.90
N GLU A 382 2.82 -15.10 10.32
CA GLU A 382 1.53 -15.48 10.92
C GLU A 382 1.72 -16.27 12.21
N LEU A 383 2.66 -17.21 12.23
CA LEU A 383 2.91 -18.10 13.37
C LEU A 383 3.73 -17.45 14.49
N HIS A 384 4.73 -16.64 14.13
CA HIS A 384 5.76 -16.20 15.06
C HIS A 384 5.99 -14.67 15.06
N GLY A 385 5.30 -13.91 14.22
CA GLY A 385 5.60 -12.49 14.01
C GLY A 385 6.96 -12.26 13.32
N ASN A 386 7.42 -11.01 13.32
CA ASN A 386 8.67 -10.64 12.62
C ASN A 386 9.95 -11.21 13.24
N THR A 387 9.96 -11.54 14.51
CA THR A 387 11.19 -11.86 15.27
C THR A 387 11.10 -13.13 16.11
N GLY A 388 9.92 -13.72 16.22
CA GLY A 388 9.66 -14.84 17.12
C GLY A 388 10.18 -16.19 16.62
N PHE A 389 10.42 -16.35 15.33
CA PHE A 389 10.99 -17.59 14.79
C PHE A 389 12.47 -17.74 15.20
N ASN A 390 12.76 -18.82 15.92
CA ASN A 390 14.11 -19.14 16.39
C ASN A 390 14.68 -20.41 15.75
N GLY A 391 14.02 -20.96 14.74
CA GLY A 391 14.54 -22.01 13.87
C GLY A 391 15.47 -21.46 12.79
N GLU A 392 15.91 -22.32 11.88
CA GLU A 392 16.79 -21.95 10.78
C GLU A 392 16.38 -22.67 9.50
N LEU A 393 15.98 -21.90 8.50
CA LEU A 393 15.68 -22.39 7.16
C LEU A 393 16.83 -22.04 6.22
N ASN A 394 17.60 -23.04 5.80
CA ASN A 394 18.71 -22.90 4.86
C ASN A 394 18.19 -23.28 3.47
N LEU A 395 17.92 -22.29 2.63
CA LEU A 395 17.36 -22.47 1.28
C LEU A 395 18.43 -22.14 0.24
N ASN A 396 18.96 -23.18 -0.41
CA ASN A 396 20.04 -23.09 -1.39
C ASN A 396 19.48 -23.19 -2.81
N PHE A 397 19.47 -22.08 -3.52
CA PHE A 397 18.96 -22.00 -4.90
C PHE A 397 20.10 -22.05 -5.93
N LYS A 398 19.81 -22.67 -7.09
CA LYS A 398 20.69 -22.67 -8.27
C LYS A 398 19.89 -22.25 -9.49
N GLY A 399 20.37 -21.26 -10.24
CA GLY A 399 19.74 -20.79 -11.47
C GLY A 399 19.54 -19.29 -11.51
N TYR A 400 18.48 -18.85 -12.17
CA TYR A 400 18.17 -17.44 -12.39
C TYR A 400 16.87 -17.11 -11.69
N ALA A 401 16.90 -16.29 -10.67
CA ALA A 401 15.70 -15.92 -9.91
C ALA A 401 14.90 -14.82 -10.63
N GLY A 402 13.58 -14.96 -10.61
CA GLY A 402 12.64 -13.93 -11.09
C GLY A 402 12.58 -12.71 -10.19
N GLN A 403 11.65 -11.82 -10.50
CA GLN A 403 11.43 -10.57 -9.73
C GLN A 403 11.04 -10.85 -8.28
N SER A 404 11.43 -9.95 -7.37
CA SER A 404 11.14 -10.00 -5.95
C SER A 404 11.66 -11.25 -5.21
N PHE A 405 12.78 -11.82 -5.69
CA PHE A 405 13.44 -12.92 -4.98
C PHE A 405 13.89 -12.48 -3.58
N GLY A 406 13.56 -13.27 -2.55
CA GLY A 406 13.84 -12.92 -1.16
C GLY A 406 12.99 -11.76 -0.62
N ALA A 407 11.88 -11.40 -1.28
CA ALA A 407 10.98 -10.39 -0.75
C ALA A 407 10.44 -10.79 0.63
N PHE A 408 10.42 -9.82 1.54
CA PHE A 408 9.89 -9.96 2.90
C PHE A 408 10.62 -10.95 3.81
N LEU A 409 11.85 -11.35 3.51
CA LEU A 409 12.64 -12.27 4.35
C LEU A 409 12.61 -11.89 5.83
N LEU A 410 12.57 -12.91 6.68
CA LEU A 410 12.50 -12.80 8.13
C LEU A 410 13.72 -13.46 8.82
N LYS A 411 13.87 -13.14 10.10
CA LYS A 411 14.86 -13.78 10.98
C LYS A 411 14.74 -15.31 10.91
N GLY A 412 15.85 -16.01 10.81
CA GLY A 412 15.93 -17.47 10.71
C GLY A 412 15.89 -18.00 9.28
N MET A 413 15.68 -17.16 8.28
CA MET A 413 15.80 -17.53 6.87
C MET A 413 17.21 -17.22 6.37
N ASN A 414 17.95 -18.24 5.97
CA ASN A 414 19.27 -18.15 5.34
C ASN A 414 19.11 -18.62 3.90
N VAL A 415 19.19 -17.70 2.97
CA VAL A 415 18.96 -17.95 1.55
C VAL A 415 20.26 -17.75 0.78
N GLN A 416 20.63 -18.71 -0.04
CA GLN A 416 21.76 -18.60 -0.95
C GLN A 416 21.28 -18.82 -2.39
N LEU A 417 21.74 -17.98 -3.32
CA LEU A 417 21.56 -18.17 -4.74
C LEU A 417 22.91 -18.28 -5.42
N ILE A 418 23.14 -19.41 -6.09
CA ILE A 418 24.23 -19.56 -7.06
C ILE A 418 23.65 -19.25 -8.43
N GLY A 419 23.81 -17.99 -8.87
CA GLY A 419 23.17 -17.49 -10.07
C GLY A 419 23.02 -15.97 -10.06
N GLU A 420 21.98 -15.49 -10.72
CA GLU A 420 21.63 -14.08 -10.84
C GLU A 420 20.17 -13.88 -10.48
N ALA A 421 19.80 -12.69 -10.06
CA ALA A 421 18.43 -12.35 -9.69
C ALA A 421 17.96 -11.07 -10.40
N ASN A 422 16.68 -11.03 -10.73
CA ASN A 422 16.01 -9.91 -11.41
C ASN A 422 15.74 -8.75 -10.42
N ASP A 423 14.86 -7.84 -10.77
CA ASP A 423 14.53 -6.66 -9.99
C ASP A 423 13.88 -6.98 -8.63
N TYR A 424 13.93 -6.02 -7.72
CA TYR A 424 13.24 -6.02 -6.42
C TYR A 424 13.70 -7.09 -5.41
N VAL A 425 14.91 -7.62 -5.56
CA VAL A 425 15.49 -8.58 -4.60
C VAL A 425 15.44 -8.00 -3.18
N CYS A 426 15.02 -8.81 -2.20
CA CYS A 426 14.89 -8.42 -0.79
C CYS A 426 13.96 -7.22 -0.55
N LYS A 427 13.01 -6.91 -1.42
CA LYS A 427 12.00 -5.88 -1.18
C LYS A 427 11.27 -6.15 0.14
N GLY A 428 11.20 -5.14 1.02
CA GLY A 428 10.53 -5.26 2.31
C GLY A 428 11.17 -6.25 3.30
N MET A 429 12.41 -6.68 3.08
CA MET A 429 13.14 -7.55 3.99
C MET A 429 13.13 -7.00 5.42
N ASN A 430 12.82 -7.84 6.40
CA ASN A 430 12.80 -7.45 7.82
C ASN A 430 13.84 -8.23 8.66
N GLY A 431 14.41 -9.30 8.13
CA GLY A 431 15.40 -10.14 8.79
C GLY A 431 16.02 -11.15 7.84
N GLY A 432 16.73 -12.14 8.37
CA GLY A 432 17.37 -13.18 7.59
C GLY A 432 18.64 -12.74 6.87
N ILE A 433 19.17 -13.64 6.05
CA ILE A 433 20.38 -13.43 5.25
C ILE A 433 20.11 -13.90 3.84
N LEU A 434 20.42 -13.07 2.84
CA LEU A 434 20.50 -13.49 1.44
C LEU A 434 21.91 -13.29 0.92
N THR A 435 22.45 -14.35 0.27
CA THR A 435 23.75 -14.30 -0.39
C THR A 435 23.59 -14.70 -1.86
N ILE A 436 24.09 -13.87 -2.78
CA ILE A 436 24.07 -14.14 -4.22
C ILE A 436 25.49 -14.24 -4.74
N ILE A 437 25.80 -15.36 -5.37
CA ILE A 437 27.14 -15.72 -5.88
C ILE A 437 26.99 -16.13 -7.34
N PRO A 438 27.77 -15.57 -8.27
CA PRO A 438 27.72 -15.99 -9.66
C PRO A 438 28.15 -17.45 -9.83
N PRO A 439 27.70 -18.17 -10.88
CA PRO A 439 28.11 -19.54 -11.16
C PRO A 439 29.63 -19.62 -11.40
N LYS A 440 30.27 -20.65 -10.90
CA LYS A 440 31.74 -20.84 -11.04
C LYS A 440 32.26 -20.93 -12.49
N ILE A 441 31.37 -21.20 -13.45
CA ILE A 441 31.72 -21.37 -14.88
C ILE A 441 31.89 -20.01 -15.59
N SER A 442 31.34 -18.93 -15.03
CA SER A 442 31.45 -17.60 -15.62
C SER A 442 32.70 -16.91 -15.08
N GLU A 443 33.59 -16.46 -15.96
CA GLU A 443 34.63 -15.47 -15.62
C GLU A 443 33.97 -14.11 -15.34
N ILE A 444 32.96 -14.10 -14.43
CA ILE A 444 32.25 -12.92 -14.06
C ILE A 444 33.18 -12.03 -13.25
N SER A 445 33.54 -10.91 -13.84
CA SER A 445 34.24 -9.87 -13.09
C SER A 445 33.28 -9.23 -12.08
N SER A 446 33.81 -8.69 -11.00
CA SER A 446 33.09 -7.85 -10.03
C SER A 446 32.33 -6.65 -10.68
N GLU A 447 32.61 -6.40 -11.96
CA GLU A 447 32.00 -5.35 -12.79
C GLU A 447 30.62 -5.75 -13.36
N GLN A 448 30.23 -7.02 -13.33
CA GLN A 448 28.94 -7.44 -13.91
C GLN A 448 27.78 -7.25 -12.93
N VAL A 449 26.60 -6.90 -13.47
CA VAL A 449 25.36 -6.72 -12.71
C VAL A 449 24.72 -8.10 -12.51
N ILE A 450 24.62 -8.56 -11.27
CA ILE A 450 24.00 -9.83 -10.89
C ILE A 450 22.69 -9.65 -10.12
N LEU A 451 22.36 -8.42 -9.76
CA LEU A 451 21.11 -7.99 -9.14
C LEU A 451 20.46 -6.93 -10.04
N GLY A 452 19.16 -7.05 -10.28
CA GLY A 452 18.39 -6.05 -11.00
C GLY A 452 18.22 -4.75 -10.24
N ASN A 453 17.23 -3.97 -10.64
CA ASN A 453 16.94 -2.65 -10.10
C ASN A 453 16.13 -2.72 -8.79
N THR A 454 16.19 -1.65 -8.02
CA THR A 454 15.33 -1.40 -6.84
C THR A 454 15.40 -2.52 -5.79
N CYS A 455 16.55 -3.21 -5.72
CA CYS A 455 16.78 -4.24 -4.71
C CYS A 455 16.87 -3.63 -3.32
N LEU A 456 16.45 -4.36 -2.28
CA LEU A 456 16.41 -3.95 -0.87
C LEU A 456 15.45 -2.77 -0.60
N TYR A 457 14.49 -2.52 -1.48
CA TYR A 457 13.55 -1.41 -1.33
C TYR A 457 12.71 -1.53 -0.07
N GLY A 458 12.76 -0.50 0.77
CA GLY A 458 11.97 -0.44 2.00
C GLY A 458 12.33 -1.48 3.06
N ALA A 459 13.52 -2.08 2.98
CA ALA A 459 13.99 -3.06 3.97
C ALA A 459 14.12 -2.45 5.36
N THR A 460 13.71 -3.20 6.38
CA THR A 460 13.69 -2.78 7.79
C THR A 460 14.67 -3.56 8.66
N GLY A 461 15.32 -4.59 8.11
CA GLY A 461 16.30 -5.44 8.78
C GLY A 461 16.85 -6.50 7.84
N GLY A 462 17.75 -7.35 8.34
CA GLY A 462 18.38 -8.43 7.58
C GLY A 462 19.71 -8.07 6.94
N LYS A 463 20.25 -9.01 6.14
CA LYS A 463 21.55 -8.86 5.49
C LYS A 463 21.49 -9.34 4.04
N LEU A 464 22.04 -8.57 3.11
CA LEU A 464 22.19 -8.91 1.71
C LEU A 464 23.68 -8.84 1.30
N PHE A 465 24.21 -9.92 0.76
CA PHE A 465 25.57 -9.99 0.25
C PHE A 465 25.54 -10.42 -1.22
N ALA A 466 26.11 -9.61 -2.11
CA ALA A 466 26.15 -9.88 -3.53
C ALA A 466 27.59 -9.78 -4.07
N LEU A 467 28.07 -10.85 -4.67
CA LEU A 467 29.36 -10.89 -5.35
C LEU A 467 29.20 -10.44 -6.82
N GLY A 468 28.96 -9.15 -7.01
CA GLY A 468 28.72 -8.45 -8.27
C GLY A 468 27.98 -7.14 -8.02
N LYS A 469 27.68 -6.39 -9.09
CA LYS A 469 26.98 -5.12 -9.02
C LYS A 469 25.48 -5.28 -8.90
N SER A 470 24.82 -4.31 -8.30
CA SER A 470 23.37 -4.09 -8.37
C SER A 470 23.01 -3.06 -9.43
N GLY A 471 21.81 -3.15 -9.97
CA GLY A 471 21.23 -2.15 -10.84
C GLY A 471 20.93 -0.82 -10.14
N GLU A 472 20.04 -0.05 -10.71
CA GLU A 472 19.66 1.27 -10.21
C GLU A 472 18.78 1.17 -8.96
N ARG A 473 18.73 2.25 -8.16
CA ARG A 473 17.90 2.40 -6.96
C ARG A 473 18.12 1.34 -5.90
N PHE A 474 19.34 0.83 -5.79
CA PHE A 474 19.70 -0.12 -4.74
C PHE A 474 19.52 0.51 -3.36
N ALA A 475 18.91 -0.22 -2.41
CA ALA A 475 18.68 0.17 -1.01
C ALA A 475 17.86 1.46 -0.80
N VAL A 476 17.04 1.86 -1.77
CA VAL A 476 16.10 2.99 -1.60
C VAL A 476 15.17 2.69 -0.42
N ARG A 477 15.00 3.67 0.48
CA ARG A 477 14.16 3.53 1.68
C ARG A 477 14.61 2.45 2.68
N ASN A 478 15.84 1.97 2.58
CA ASN A 478 16.39 1.10 3.63
C ASN A 478 16.39 1.82 4.97
N SER A 479 15.91 1.15 6.02
CA SER A 479 15.82 1.69 7.38
C SER A 479 16.51 0.82 8.44
N GLY A 480 17.04 -0.37 8.07
CA GLY A 480 17.66 -1.25 9.05
C GLY A 480 18.51 -2.39 8.51
N ALA A 481 18.42 -2.70 7.20
CA ALA A 481 19.19 -3.78 6.61
C ALA A 481 20.66 -3.41 6.41
N THR A 482 21.53 -4.42 6.46
CA THR A 482 22.93 -4.34 6.08
C THR A 482 23.13 -4.96 4.71
N ALA A 483 23.77 -4.26 3.79
CA ALA A 483 24.06 -4.77 2.45
C ALA A 483 25.51 -4.55 2.03
N VAL A 484 26.05 -5.49 1.26
CA VAL A 484 27.36 -5.39 0.62
C VAL A 484 27.22 -5.80 -0.84
N THR A 485 27.70 -4.95 -1.76
CA THR A 485 27.73 -5.20 -3.20
C THR A 485 29.02 -4.65 -3.82
N GLU A 486 29.42 -5.21 -4.96
CA GLU A 486 30.63 -4.77 -5.68
C GLU A 486 30.43 -3.44 -6.43
N GLY A 487 29.20 -3.01 -6.65
CA GLY A 487 28.86 -1.74 -7.26
C GLY A 487 27.37 -1.51 -7.27
N ALA A 488 26.93 -0.28 -7.58
CA ALA A 488 25.52 0.08 -7.69
C ALA A 488 25.29 1.11 -8.79
N GLY A 489 24.11 1.06 -9.43
CA GLY A 489 23.68 2.03 -10.43
C GLY A 489 23.28 3.38 -9.82
N ASP A 490 22.58 4.19 -10.62
CA ASP A 490 22.06 5.52 -10.24
C ASP A 490 21.07 5.43 -9.07
N HIS A 491 20.95 6.51 -8.29
CA HIS A 491 19.97 6.68 -7.21
C HIS A 491 20.09 5.67 -6.05
N CYS A 492 21.29 5.13 -5.85
CA CYS A 492 21.55 4.21 -4.74
C CYS A 492 21.33 4.89 -3.38
N CYS A 493 20.70 4.17 -2.43
CA CYS A 493 20.44 4.63 -1.05
C CYS A 493 19.55 5.88 -0.93
N GLU A 494 18.76 6.23 -1.95
CA GLU A 494 17.85 7.37 -1.85
C GLU A 494 16.87 7.22 -0.68
N TYR A 495 16.62 8.31 0.03
CA TYR A 495 15.70 8.38 1.18
C TYR A 495 15.97 7.33 2.28
N MET A 496 17.15 6.81 2.36
CA MET A 496 17.55 5.87 3.41
C MET A 496 17.44 6.53 4.79
N THR A 497 16.89 5.82 5.77
CA THR A 497 16.68 6.32 7.14
C THR A 497 17.51 5.59 8.19
N GLY A 498 18.15 4.47 7.84
CA GLY A 498 18.99 3.67 8.73
C GLY A 498 19.56 2.45 7.99
N GLY A 499 20.21 1.56 8.73
CA GLY A 499 20.93 0.41 8.18
C GLY A 499 22.36 0.76 7.73
N LYS A 500 23.01 -0.17 7.03
CA LYS A 500 24.39 -0.03 6.54
C LYS A 500 24.47 -0.54 5.10
N VAL A 501 25.02 0.25 4.20
CA VAL A 501 25.28 -0.16 2.81
C VAL A 501 26.76 0.05 2.52
N VAL A 502 27.42 -0.99 2.06
CA VAL A 502 28.83 -0.98 1.65
C VAL A 502 28.89 -1.30 0.16
N ILE A 503 29.44 -0.39 -0.62
CA ILE A 503 29.66 -0.54 -2.05
C ILE A 503 31.18 -0.56 -2.26
N LEU A 504 31.69 -1.67 -2.76
CA LEU A 504 33.13 -1.92 -2.85
C LEU A 504 33.75 -1.28 -4.10
N GLY A 505 32.96 -1.03 -5.13
CA GLY A 505 33.39 -0.47 -6.41
C GLY A 505 32.62 0.81 -6.80
N SER A 506 32.31 0.94 -8.08
CA SER A 506 31.69 2.13 -8.64
C SER A 506 30.23 2.31 -8.25
N THR A 507 29.81 3.58 -8.15
CA THR A 507 28.41 3.97 -7.97
C THR A 507 27.96 4.87 -9.11
N GLY A 508 26.67 4.86 -9.43
CA GLY A 508 26.06 5.82 -10.32
C GLY A 508 25.83 7.20 -9.66
N ARG A 509 25.03 8.03 -10.31
CA ARG A 509 24.69 9.40 -9.88
C ARG A 509 23.69 9.38 -8.72
N ASN A 510 23.59 10.51 -8.01
CA ASN A 510 22.58 10.77 -6.96
C ASN A 510 22.58 9.78 -5.79
N ILE A 511 23.75 9.23 -5.44
CA ILE A 511 23.86 8.36 -4.27
C ILE A 511 23.42 9.10 -3.01
N GLY A 512 22.55 8.46 -2.22
CA GLY A 512 22.08 8.97 -0.93
C GLY A 512 21.17 10.20 -1.02
N ALA A 513 20.61 10.54 -2.18
CA ALA A 513 19.72 11.67 -2.31
C ALA A 513 18.52 11.58 -1.37
N GLY A 514 18.16 12.68 -0.70
CA GLY A 514 17.04 12.73 0.24
C GLY A 514 17.20 11.88 1.51
N THR A 515 18.39 11.40 1.82
CA THR A 515 18.66 10.70 3.09
C THR A 515 18.47 11.64 4.28
N VAL A 516 18.03 11.10 5.42
CA VAL A 516 17.90 11.92 6.65
C VAL A 516 19.29 12.32 7.18
N SER A 517 19.37 13.44 7.87
CA SER A 517 20.59 14.11 8.38
C SER A 517 21.55 13.24 9.23
N TYR A 518 21.22 12.00 9.48
CA TYR A 518 22.01 11.04 10.25
C TYR A 518 22.67 9.95 9.41
N THR A 519 22.48 9.98 8.11
CA THR A 519 23.17 9.06 7.20
C THR A 519 24.54 9.64 6.91
N HIS A 520 25.59 8.96 7.39
CA HIS A 520 26.96 9.32 7.10
C HIS A 520 27.43 8.56 5.87
N LEU A 521 27.82 9.29 4.83
CA LEU A 521 28.55 8.76 3.69
C LEU A 521 30.05 8.79 4.06
N THR A 522 30.64 7.63 4.31
CA THR A 522 32.09 7.47 4.43
C THR A 522 32.63 6.93 3.12
N LEU A 523 33.44 7.72 2.46
CA LEU A 523 34.16 7.28 1.27
C LEU A 523 35.45 6.60 1.70
N PRO A 524 35.82 5.44 1.13
CA PRO A 524 37.16 4.91 1.30
C PRO A 524 38.17 5.90 0.73
N THR A 525 39.30 6.02 1.35
CA THR A 525 40.36 7.03 1.10
C THR A 525 40.97 7.00 -0.33
N ILE A 526 40.47 6.20 -1.25
CA ILE A 526 41.02 5.94 -2.58
C ILE A 526 40.06 6.27 -3.73
N CYS A 527 38.86 6.77 -3.50
CA CYS A 527 37.96 7.19 -4.58
C CYS A 527 37.89 8.71 -4.67
N SER A 528 38.38 9.29 -5.77
CA SER A 528 38.07 10.65 -6.17
C SER A 528 36.58 10.71 -6.51
N VAL A 529 35.80 11.41 -5.72
CA VAL A 529 34.43 11.79 -6.07
C VAL A 529 34.52 13.04 -6.91
N ASP A 530 34.22 12.93 -8.18
CA ASP A 530 33.98 14.08 -9.02
C ASP A 530 32.59 14.62 -8.62
N LEU A 531 32.58 15.58 -7.75
CA LEU A 531 31.41 16.39 -7.41
C LEU A 531 31.20 17.36 -8.57
N GLY A 532 30.80 16.84 -9.73
CA GLY A 532 30.40 17.64 -10.87
C GLY A 532 29.32 18.64 -10.45
N GLY A 533 29.61 19.91 -10.64
CA GLY A 533 28.85 21.08 -10.22
C GLY A 533 27.42 21.18 -10.71
#